data_5a20f5fe8784f005599e8b0b38d4208d
#
_entry.id   5a20f5fe8784f005599e8b0b38d4208d
#
_cell.length_a   1.000
_cell.length_b   1.000
_cell.length_c   1.000
_cell.angle_alpha   90.00
_cell.angle_beta   90.00
_cell.angle_gamma   90.00
#
_symmetry.space_group_name_H-M   'P 1'
#
loop_
_entity.id
_entity.type
_entity.pdbx_description
1 polymer ?
#
loop_
_entity_poly.entity_id
_entity_poly.type
_entity_poly.pdbx_seq_one_letter_code
_entity_poly.pdbx_strand_id
1 'polypeptide(L)'
;ILLVFIFLLISSKQFFNKVNNFKFISRFGITSDSHEVLRSSVRGKIFVYASGLSALAWFLECVIVYYVLTSFEITSLNFLTMLSIYTSSIILGFISFLPLGIGVVESSLAGFLTLEGIDISISLTAVILIRIFTRWIGVSVGFASLKFVGIFSFRNKNSVSK
;
A
#
# COMPACT_ATOMS: atom_id res chain seq x y z
N ILE A 1 1.86 15.09 0.01
CA ILE A 1 2.09 15.79 1.29
C ILE A 1 2.65 14.82 2.34
N LEU A 2 2.01 13.66 2.59
CA LEU A 2 2.43 12.70 3.61
C LEU A 2 3.81 12.09 3.32
N LEU A 3 4.11 11.75 2.06
CA LEU A 3 5.43 11.27 1.64
C LEU A 3 6.53 12.34 1.80
N VAL A 4 6.23 13.59 1.50
CA VAL A 4 7.16 14.71 1.70
C VAL A 4 7.41 14.94 3.19
N PHE A 5 6.36 14.80 4.03
CA PHE A 5 6.47 14.90 5.48
C PHE A 5 7.32 13.77 6.07
N ILE A 6 7.11 12.53 5.65
CA ILE A 6 7.94 11.38 6.04
C ILE A 6 9.38 11.56 5.56
N PHE A 7 9.59 12.04 4.34
CA PHE A 7 10.93 12.31 3.81
C PHE A 7 11.65 13.40 4.60
N LEU A 8 10.95 14.47 4.98
CA LEU A 8 11.49 15.56 5.83
C LEU A 8 11.82 15.06 7.25
N LEU A 9 10.96 14.20 7.82
CA LEU A 9 11.20 13.54 9.11
C LEU A 9 12.50 12.72 9.10
N ILE A 10 12.74 11.97 8.04
CA ILE A 10 13.92 11.10 7.92
C ILE A 10 15.17 11.91 7.55
N SER A 11 15.02 12.98 6.78
CA SER A 11 16.14 13.76 6.27
C SER A 11 16.74 14.74 7.28
N SER A 12 15.98 15.26 8.25
CA SER A 12 16.40 16.30 9.18
C SER A 12 16.41 15.82 10.63
N LYS A 13 17.61 15.71 11.24
CA LYS A 13 17.77 15.40 12.68
C LYS A 13 17.04 16.39 13.60
N GLN A 14 16.98 17.65 13.22
CA GLN A 14 16.32 18.70 14.00
C GLN A 14 14.80 18.53 14.01
N PHE A 15 14.23 18.15 12.88
CA PHE A 15 12.80 17.91 12.75
C PHE A 15 12.39 16.60 13.48
N PHE A 16 13.21 15.58 13.40
CA PHE A 16 13.02 14.31 14.11
C PHE A 16 13.01 14.52 15.64
N ASN A 17 13.98 15.26 16.18
CA ASN A 17 14.04 15.56 17.61
C ASN A 17 12.84 16.40 18.09
N LYS A 18 12.35 17.32 17.26
CA LYS A 18 11.17 18.14 17.58
C LYS A 18 9.88 17.30 17.61
N VAL A 19 9.77 16.31 16.74
CA VAL A 19 8.64 15.38 16.66
C VAL A 19 8.73 14.32 17.78
N ASN A 20 9.94 13.87 18.14
CA ASN A 20 10.16 12.92 19.22
C ASN A 20 9.82 13.49 20.63
N ASN A 21 9.88 14.83 20.79
CA ASN A 21 9.42 15.49 22.00
C ASN A 21 7.87 15.50 22.15
N PHE A 22 7.15 15.08 21.14
CA PHE A 22 5.70 14.91 21.25
C PHE A 22 5.39 13.66 22.08
N LYS A 23 4.77 13.83 23.24
CA LYS A 23 4.48 12.84 24.28
C LYS A 23 3.85 11.52 23.79
N PHE A 24 3.26 11.53 22.59
CA PHE A 24 2.65 10.37 21.96
C PHE A 24 3.68 9.47 21.25
N ILE A 25 4.73 10.04 20.69
CA ILE A 25 5.77 9.33 19.91
C ILE A 25 6.84 8.75 20.83
N SER A 26 7.14 9.42 21.96
CA SER A 26 8.07 8.90 22.97
C SER A 26 7.62 7.55 23.58
N ARG A 27 6.31 7.25 23.52
CA ARG A 27 5.73 5.99 23.97
C ARG A 27 6.07 4.80 23.06
N PHE A 28 6.49 5.05 21.83
CA PHE A 28 6.88 4.01 20.87
C PHE A 28 8.38 3.67 20.92
N GLY A 29 9.16 4.24 21.86
CA GLY A 29 10.55 3.89 22.08
C GLY A 29 11.46 4.14 20.88
N ILE A 30 11.15 5.17 20.06
CA ILE A 30 11.97 5.55 18.91
C ILE A 30 13.24 6.22 19.45
N THR A 31 14.32 5.45 19.49
CA THR A 31 15.63 5.88 19.95
C THR A 31 16.41 6.56 18.81
N SER A 32 17.45 7.31 19.15
CA SER A 32 18.39 7.91 18.18
C SER A 32 18.96 6.90 17.18
N ASP A 33 19.14 5.65 17.61
CA ASP A 33 19.61 4.54 16.78
C ASP A 33 18.60 4.20 15.67
N SER A 34 17.30 4.29 15.97
CA SER A 34 16.24 4.10 14.98
C SER A 34 16.30 5.12 13.83
N HIS A 35 16.72 6.37 14.14
CA HIS A 35 16.89 7.41 13.12
C HIS A 35 18.07 7.08 12.19
N GLU A 36 19.14 6.53 12.72
CA GLU A 36 20.34 6.20 11.94
C GLU A 36 20.07 5.02 11.01
N VAL A 37 19.34 4.02 11.49
CA VAL A 37 18.87 2.87 10.70
C VAL A 37 17.91 3.34 9.59
N LEU A 38 16.93 4.20 9.90
CA LEU A 38 16.01 4.76 8.91
C LEU A 38 16.76 5.58 7.85
N ARG A 39 17.71 6.41 8.27
CA ARG A 39 18.51 7.24 7.36
C ARG A 39 19.41 6.40 6.45
N SER A 40 20.02 5.35 6.96
CA SER A 40 20.83 4.43 6.15
C SER A 40 19.98 3.66 5.15
N SER A 41 18.77 3.28 5.54
CA SER A 41 17.81 2.57 4.66
C SER A 41 17.28 3.43 3.52
N VAL A 42 17.14 4.75 3.74
CA VAL A 42 16.69 5.72 2.71
C VAL A 42 17.84 6.19 1.81
N ARG A 43 19.10 5.99 2.23
CA ARG A 43 20.28 6.39 1.46
C ARG A 43 20.91 5.16 0.80
N GLY A 44 20.88 5.10 -0.52
CA GLY A 44 21.63 4.11 -1.26
C GLY A 44 20.87 3.49 -2.44
N LYS A 45 21.56 2.62 -3.17
CA LYS A 45 21.03 1.91 -4.34
C LYS A 45 19.78 1.08 -3.98
N ILE A 46 19.72 0.52 -2.76
CA ILE A 46 18.59 -0.29 -2.28
C ILE A 46 17.30 0.54 -2.25
N PHE A 47 17.36 1.80 -1.80
CA PHE A 47 16.20 2.67 -1.80
C PHE A 47 15.67 2.96 -3.21
N VAL A 48 16.57 3.19 -4.17
CA VAL A 48 16.19 3.43 -5.58
C VAL A 48 15.53 2.18 -6.16
N TYR A 49 16.09 0.99 -5.93
CA TYR A 49 15.48 -0.26 -6.39
C TYR A 49 14.11 -0.52 -5.73
N ALA A 50 14.00 -0.33 -4.42
CA ALA A 50 12.75 -0.50 -3.69
C ALA A 50 11.68 0.48 -4.17
N SER A 51 12.03 1.75 -4.40
CA SER A 51 11.12 2.76 -4.93
C SER A 51 10.69 2.44 -6.36
N GLY A 52 11.61 2.00 -7.20
CA GLY A 52 11.31 1.56 -8.57
C GLY A 52 10.35 0.37 -8.59
N LEU A 53 10.60 -0.62 -7.73
CA LEU A 53 9.73 -1.80 -7.61
C LEU A 53 8.32 -1.41 -7.08
N SER A 54 8.26 -0.51 -6.11
CA SER A 54 6.98 0.02 -5.61
C SER A 54 6.21 0.78 -6.69
N ALA A 55 6.90 1.62 -7.46
CA ALA A 55 6.26 2.36 -8.57
C ALA A 55 5.73 1.39 -9.64
N LEU A 56 6.50 0.34 -9.97
CA LEU A 56 6.07 -0.70 -10.89
C LEU A 56 4.84 -1.45 -10.37
N ALA A 57 4.83 -1.80 -9.09
CA ALA A 57 3.68 -2.47 -8.47
C ALA A 57 2.41 -1.60 -8.55
N TRP A 58 2.51 -0.30 -8.23
CA TRP A 58 1.39 0.64 -8.36
C TRP A 58 0.92 0.78 -9.81
N PHE A 59 1.85 0.83 -10.76
CA PHE A 59 1.51 0.87 -12.18
C PHE A 59 0.74 -0.39 -12.61
N LEU A 60 1.20 -1.56 -12.20
CA LEU A 60 0.51 -2.82 -12.48
C LEU A 60 -0.88 -2.89 -11.85
N GLU A 61 -1.07 -2.37 -10.62
CA GLU A 61 -2.39 -2.24 -10.02
C GLU A 61 -3.32 -1.38 -10.89
N CYS A 62 -2.85 -0.23 -11.37
CA CYS A 62 -3.64 0.63 -12.27
C CYS A 62 -4.01 -0.07 -13.58
N VAL A 63 -3.09 -0.85 -14.14
CA VAL A 63 -3.34 -1.65 -15.34
C VAL A 63 -4.43 -2.72 -15.08
N ILE A 64 -4.39 -3.39 -13.93
CA ILE A 64 -5.44 -4.35 -13.53
C ILE A 64 -6.80 -3.65 -13.45
N VAL A 65 -6.87 -2.49 -12.78
CA VAL A 65 -8.11 -1.70 -12.66
C VAL A 65 -8.66 -1.34 -14.04
N TYR A 66 -7.78 -0.87 -14.92
CA TYR A 66 -8.14 -0.53 -16.29
C TYR A 66 -8.76 -1.73 -17.04
N TYR A 67 -8.07 -2.88 -17.02
CA TYR A 67 -8.56 -4.07 -17.70
C TYR A 67 -9.87 -4.61 -17.11
N VAL A 68 -10.02 -4.59 -15.79
CA VAL A 68 -11.28 -5.01 -15.16
C VAL A 68 -12.42 -4.10 -15.60
N LEU A 69 -12.26 -2.77 -15.54
CA LEU A 69 -13.31 -1.84 -15.94
C LEU A 69 -13.66 -1.94 -17.43
N THR A 70 -12.67 -2.08 -18.30
CA THR A 70 -12.92 -2.28 -19.74
C THR A 70 -13.60 -3.62 -20.04
N SER A 71 -13.40 -4.65 -19.24
CA SER A 71 -14.11 -5.93 -19.38
C SER A 71 -15.63 -5.82 -19.10
N PHE A 72 -16.06 -4.80 -18.39
CA PHE A 72 -17.47 -4.45 -18.19
C PHE A 72 -18.00 -3.45 -19.22
N GLU A 73 -17.29 -3.28 -20.34
CA GLU A 73 -17.64 -2.33 -21.39
C GLU A 73 -17.69 -0.87 -20.91
N ILE A 74 -17.04 -0.56 -19.77
CA ILE A 74 -16.91 0.79 -19.24
C ILE A 74 -15.83 1.52 -20.03
N THR A 75 -16.18 1.95 -21.26
CA THR A 75 -15.28 2.67 -22.17
C THR A 75 -15.46 4.19 -22.08
N SER A 76 -16.45 4.65 -21.33
CA SER A 76 -16.74 6.09 -21.15
C SER A 76 -15.68 6.82 -20.32
N LEU A 77 -14.96 6.10 -19.46
CA LEU A 77 -13.93 6.66 -18.58
C LEU A 77 -12.57 6.67 -19.28
N ASN A 78 -11.92 7.82 -19.30
CA ASN A 78 -10.53 7.86 -19.71
C ASN A 78 -9.61 7.30 -18.60
N PHE A 79 -8.39 6.90 -18.98
CA PHE A 79 -7.43 6.31 -18.05
C PHE A 79 -7.11 7.21 -16.83
N LEU A 80 -7.03 8.52 -17.02
CA LEU A 80 -6.72 9.46 -15.93
C LEU A 80 -7.87 9.56 -14.93
N THR A 81 -9.12 9.55 -15.40
CA THR A 81 -10.31 9.54 -14.52
C THR A 81 -10.34 8.25 -13.69
N MET A 82 -10.12 7.09 -14.32
CA MET A 82 -10.03 5.81 -13.61
C MET A 82 -8.93 5.82 -12.54
N LEU A 83 -7.76 6.33 -12.90
CA LEU A 83 -6.63 6.46 -11.98
C LEU A 83 -6.97 7.35 -10.80
N SER A 84 -7.63 8.48 -11.04
CA SER A 84 -8.07 9.43 -10.00
C SER A 84 -9.09 8.81 -9.05
N ILE A 85 -10.09 8.12 -9.59
CA ILE A 85 -11.13 7.42 -8.82
C ILE A 85 -10.48 6.34 -7.93
N TYR A 86 -9.64 5.50 -8.51
CA TYR A 86 -8.96 4.42 -7.78
C TYR A 86 -8.05 4.97 -6.68
N THR A 87 -7.20 5.95 -7.00
CA THR A 87 -6.27 6.54 -6.04
C THR A 87 -7.01 7.26 -4.91
N SER A 88 -8.07 8.00 -5.22
CA SER A 88 -8.91 8.69 -4.22
C SER A 88 -9.55 7.70 -3.26
N SER A 89 -10.06 6.57 -3.77
CA SER A 89 -10.64 5.51 -2.94
C SER A 89 -9.62 4.88 -2.01
N ILE A 90 -8.40 4.63 -2.48
CA ILE A 90 -7.30 4.12 -1.64
C ILE A 90 -6.92 5.13 -0.55
N ILE A 91 -6.86 6.43 -0.87
CA ILE A 91 -6.58 7.48 0.12
C ILE A 91 -7.65 7.52 1.20
N LEU A 92 -8.94 7.44 0.83
CA LEU A 92 -10.05 7.37 1.80
C LEU A 92 -9.93 6.13 2.70
N GLY A 93 -9.60 4.98 2.12
CA GLY A 93 -9.33 3.77 2.89
C GLY A 93 -8.17 3.92 3.88
N PHE A 94 -7.12 4.64 3.49
CA PHE A 94 -5.98 4.94 4.37
C PHE A 94 -6.38 5.85 5.55
N ILE A 95 -7.19 6.87 5.28
CA ILE A 95 -7.68 7.83 6.29
C ILE A 95 -8.63 7.15 7.29
N SER A 96 -9.33 6.09 6.87
CA SER A 96 -10.27 5.35 7.73
C SER A 96 -9.59 4.56 8.84
N PHE A 97 -8.28 4.36 8.80
CA PHE A 97 -7.52 3.48 9.72
C PHE A 97 -8.02 2.03 9.80
N LEU A 98 -8.91 1.62 8.92
CA LEU A 98 -9.36 0.23 8.84
C LEU A 98 -8.28 -0.65 8.17
N PRO A 99 -8.06 -1.87 8.65
CA PRO A 99 -7.10 -2.77 8.05
C PRO A 99 -7.46 -3.01 6.58
N LEU A 100 -6.49 -2.80 5.68
CA LEU A 100 -6.65 -2.86 4.22
C LEU A 100 -7.72 -1.91 3.64
N GLY A 101 -8.27 -0.98 4.44
CA GLY A 101 -9.35 -0.09 4.04
C GLY A 101 -10.66 -0.83 3.71
N ILE A 102 -10.87 -2.03 4.30
CA ILE A 102 -12.04 -2.88 4.01
C ILE A 102 -13.34 -2.10 4.28
N GLY A 103 -14.26 -2.15 3.34
CA GLY A 103 -15.54 -1.44 3.36
C GLY A 103 -15.44 -0.02 2.79
N VAL A 104 -14.46 0.77 3.22
CA VAL A 104 -14.33 2.19 2.79
C VAL A 104 -13.84 2.29 1.35
N VAL A 105 -12.83 1.54 0.98
CA VAL A 105 -12.34 1.56 -0.42
C VAL A 105 -13.37 1.02 -1.37
N GLU A 106 -14.05 -0.07 -1.01
CA GLU A 106 -15.09 -0.68 -1.84
C GLU A 106 -16.27 0.29 -2.04
N SER A 107 -16.78 0.86 -0.96
CA SER A 107 -17.91 1.79 -1.04
C SER A 107 -17.56 3.09 -1.75
N SER A 108 -16.37 3.66 -1.51
CA SER A 108 -15.95 4.88 -2.19
C SER A 108 -15.67 4.64 -3.67
N LEU A 109 -15.03 3.52 -4.03
CA LEU A 109 -14.76 3.19 -5.42
C LEU A 109 -16.05 2.93 -6.21
N ALA A 110 -16.99 2.16 -5.64
CA ALA A 110 -18.31 1.96 -6.23
C ALA A 110 -19.09 3.27 -6.34
N GLY A 111 -19.06 4.11 -5.30
CA GLY A 111 -19.71 5.41 -5.30
C GLY A 111 -19.17 6.33 -6.37
N PHE A 112 -17.85 6.45 -6.53
CA PHE A 112 -17.25 7.27 -7.58
C PHE A 112 -17.59 6.77 -8.99
N LEU A 113 -17.56 5.43 -9.22
CA LEU A 113 -17.98 4.86 -10.50
C LEU A 113 -19.45 5.17 -10.81
N THR A 114 -20.32 5.12 -9.79
CA THR A 114 -21.73 5.45 -9.93
C THR A 114 -21.94 6.94 -10.24
N LEU A 115 -21.14 7.83 -9.68
CA LEU A 115 -21.16 9.27 -9.99
C LEU A 115 -20.76 9.54 -11.46
N GLU A 116 -19.96 8.69 -12.05
CA GLU A 116 -19.62 8.74 -13.49
C GLU A 116 -20.70 8.09 -14.39
N GLY A 117 -21.85 7.73 -13.82
CA GLY A 117 -22.98 7.18 -14.56
C GLY A 117 -22.97 5.67 -14.77
N ILE A 118 -22.09 4.93 -14.10
CA ILE A 118 -22.05 3.48 -14.19
C ILE A 118 -23.08 2.88 -13.23
N ASP A 119 -23.82 1.87 -13.69
CA ASP A 119 -24.79 1.16 -12.86
C ASP A 119 -24.15 0.62 -11.58
N ILE A 120 -24.85 0.72 -10.44
CA ILE A 120 -24.35 0.34 -9.15
C ILE A 120 -24.00 -1.15 -9.07
N SER A 121 -24.77 -2.03 -9.74
CA SER A 121 -24.54 -3.48 -9.73
C SER A 121 -23.24 -3.81 -10.48
N ILE A 122 -22.99 -3.14 -11.60
CA ILE A 122 -21.77 -3.27 -12.38
C ILE A 122 -20.59 -2.71 -11.57
N SER A 123 -20.75 -1.54 -10.96
CA SER A 123 -19.72 -0.91 -10.12
C SER A 123 -19.30 -1.80 -8.97
N LEU A 124 -20.25 -2.38 -8.22
CA LEU A 124 -19.95 -3.28 -7.12
C LEU A 124 -19.24 -4.56 -7.59
N THR A 125 -19.69 -5.14 -8.69
CA THR A 125 -19.07 -6.35 -9.25
C THR A 125 -17.63 -6.08 -9.70
N ALA A 126 -17.41 -4.99 -10.41
CA ALA A 126 -16.07 -4.56 -10.84
C ALA A 126 -15.14 -4.31 -9.64
N VAL A 127 -15.63 -3.63 -8.60
CA VAL A 127 -14.89 -3.36 -7.38
C VAL A 127 -14.46 -4.63 -6.67
N ILE A 128 -15.34 -5.63 -6.54
CA ILE A 128 -15.02 -6.93 -5.94
C ILE A 128 -13.90 -7.61 -6.73
N LEU A 129 -13.99 -7.64 -8.06
CA LEU A 129 -12.95 -8.23 -8.92
C LEU A 129 -11.62 -7.48 -8.79
N ILE A 130 -11.63 -6.16 -8.81
CA ILE A 130 -10.43 -5.35 -8.60
C ILE A 130 -9.77 -5.75 -7.27
N ARG A 131 -10.55 -5.87 -6.19
CA ARG A 131 -10.02 -6.25 -4.87
C ARG A 131 -9.44 -7.65 -4.85
N ILE A 132 -10.07 -8.60 -5.51
CA ILE A 132 -9.55 -9.98 -5.63
C ILE A 132 -8.17 -9.94 -6.28
N PHE A 133 -8.03 -9.29 -7.42
CA PHE A 133 -6.78 -9.26 -8.16
C PHE A 133 -5.70 -8.42 -7.50
N THR A 134 -6.03 -7.28 -6.88
CA THR A 134 -5.02 -6.36 -6.32
C THR A 134 -4.65 -6.70 -4.87
N ARG A 135 -5.57 -7.20 -4.05
CA ARG A 135 -5.33 -7.42 -2.62
C ARG A 135 -5.31 -8.89 -2.21
N TRP A 136 -6.33 -9.65 -2.58
CA TRP A 136 -6.44 -11.03 -2.11
C TRP A 136 -5.36 -11.96 -2.67
N ILE A 137 -4.96 -11.78 -3.91
CA ILE A 137 -3.85 -12.54 -4.50
C ILE A 137 -2.55 -12.21 -3.76
N GLY A 138 -2.27 -10.94 -3.50
CA GLY A 138 -1.07 -10.52 -2.75
C GLY A 138 -1.02 -11.09 -1.33
N VAL A 139 -2.15 -11.06 -0.62
CA VAL A 139 -2.26 -11.66 0.72
C VAL A 139 -2.05 -13.17 0.67
N SER A 140 -2.63 -13.87 -0.29
CA SER A 140 -2.49 -15.32 -0.46
C SER A 140 -1.04 -15.72 -0.74
N VAL A 141 -0.35 -14.99 -1.63
CA VAL A 141 1.08 -15.21 -1.92
C VAL A 141 1.94 -14.91 -0.70
N GLY A 142 1.64 -13.84 0.05
CA GLY A 142 2.33 -13.50 1.30
C GLY A 142 2.19 -14.61 2.36
N PHE A 143 0.99 -15.15 2.54
CA PHE A 143 0.74 -16.27 3.44
C PHE A 143 1.49 -17.55 3.04
N ALA A 144 1.47 -17.87 1.75
CA ALA A 144 2.23 -19.01 1.21
C ALA A 144 3.74 -18.83 1.47
N SER A 145 4.28 -17.64 1.22
CA SER A 145 5.70 -17.32 1.44
C SER A 145 6.11 -17.45 2.90
N LEU A 146 5.27 -17.04 3.85
CA LEU A 146 5.54 -17.21 5.29
C LEU A 146 5.70 -18.69 5.66
N LYS A 147 4.91 -19.59 5.09
CA LYS A 147 5.02 -21.02 5.33
C LYS A 147 6.36 -21.57 4.85
N PHE A 148 6.84 -21.14 3.69
CA PHE A 148 8.15 -21.54 3.18
C PHE A 148 9.30 -20.99 4.01
N VAL A 149 9.30 -19.71 4.35
CA VAL A 149 10.34 -19.08 5.18
C VAL A 149 10.37 -19.66 6.58
N GLY A 150 9.20 -19.91 7.20
CA GLY A 150 9.10 -20.54 8.51
C GLY A 150 9.73 -21.93 8.54
N ILE A 151 9.47 -22.77 7.55
CA ILE A 151 10.05 -24.11 7.44
C ILE A 151 11.58 -24.06 7.34
N PHE A 152 12.13 -23.13 6.54
CA PHE A 152 13.58 -22.97 6.40
C PHE A 152 14.25 -22.47 7.68
N SER A 153 13.61 -21.57 8.43
CA SER A 153 14.15 -21.02 9.68
C SER A 153 14.24 -22.07 10.79
N PHE A 154 13.22 -22.90 10.95
CA PHE A 154 13.22 -24.00 11.94
C PHE A 154 14.21 -25.11 11.59
N ARG A 155 14.39 -25.41 10.31
CA ARG A 155 15.34 -26.44 9.85
C ARG A 155 16.79 -26.04 10.11
N ASN A 156 17.13 -24.74 9.99
CA ASN A 156 18.51 -24.28 10.21
C ASN A 156 18.89 -24.25 11.72
N LYS A 157 17.91 -24.05 12.60
CA LYS A 157 18.14 -24.04 14.05
C LYS A 157 18.47 -25.43 14.59
N ASN A 158 17.99 -26.50 13.99
CA ASN A 158 18.23 -27.87 14.37
C ASN A 158 19.57 -28.45 13.84
N SER A 159 20.22 -27.76 12.87
CA SER A 159 21.53 -28.17 12.34
C SER A 159 22.72 -27.58 13.11
N VAL A 160 22.49 -26.57 13.96
CA VAL A 160 23.55 -25.92 14.78
C VAL A 160 23.63 -26.53 16.20
N SER A 161 22.72 -27.42 16.55
CA SER A 161 22.61 -28.08 17.87
C SER A 161 23.12 -29.54 17.87
N LYS A 162 23.97 -29.92 16.89
CA LYS A 162 24.65 -31.23 16.90
C LYS A 162 26.14 -31.07 16.91
#